data_888d90fa56525993e3fc5bce7ca157ab
#
_entry.id   888d90fa56525993e3fc5bce7ca157ab
#
_cell.length_a   1.000
_cell.length_b   1.000
_cell.length_c   1.000
_cell.angle_alpha   90.00
_cell.angle_beta   90.00
_cell.angle_gamma   90.00
#
_symmetry.space_group_name_H-M   'P 1'
#
loop_
_entity.id
_entity.type
_entity.pdbx_description
1 polymer ?
#
loop_
_entity_poly.entity_id
_entity_poly.type
_entity_poly.pdbx_seq_one_letter_code
_entity_poly.pdbx_strand_id
1 'polypeptide(L)' 'MSNWPSSRAQQVLAALLRIGWTIKRQSGSHRTLSRPGWPDFVFAFHDGEEIGPSMLARIAKRTGLTPNDL' A
#
# COMPACT_ATOMS: atom_id res chain seq x y z
N MET A 1 -18.11 9.34 1.30
CA MET A 1 -17.04 10.10 1.94
C MET A 1 -15.91 9.18 2.32
N SER A 2 -14.67 9.59 2.09
CA SER A 2 -13.53 8.75 2.40
C SER A 2 -13.18 8.84 3.87
N ASN A 3 -12.91 7.69 4.51
CA ASN A 3 -12.44 7.62 5.89
C ASN A 3 -10.92 7.49 5.98
N TRP A 4 -10.24 7.71 4.87
CA TRP A 4 -8.81 7.50 4.80
C TRP A 4 -8.06 8.73 5.31
N PRO A 5 -7.21 8.58 6.34
CA PRO A 5 -6.29 9.65 6.72
C PRO A 5 -5.13 9.69 5.73
N SER A 6 -4.61 10.88 5.44
CA SER A 6 -3.36 10.96 4.69
C SER A 6 -2.25 10.29 5.49
N SER A 7 -1.41 9.51 4.81
CA SER A 7 -0.38 8.71 5.48
C SER A 7 0.90 8.71 4.67
N ARG A 8 2.04 8.60 5.35
CA ARG A 8 3.31 8.47 4.64
C ARG A 8 3.41 7.10 3.99
N ALA A 9 4.08 7.05 2.85
CA ALA A 9 4.20 5.81 2.08
C ALA A 9 4.82 4.68 2.90
N GLN A 10 5.84 4.98 3.73
CA GLN A 10 6.45 3.94 4.56
C GLN A 10 5.45 3.33 5.54
N GLN A 11 4.51 4.14 6.04
CA GLN A 11 3.48 3.66 6.95
C GLN A 11 2.48 2.76 6.20
N VAL A 12 2.11 3.16 4.98
CA VAL A 12 1.20 2.39 4.14
C VAL A 12 1.83 1.05 3.77
N LEU A 13 3.11 1.06 3.37
CA LEU A 13 3.82 -0.18 3.04
C LEU A 13 3.88 -1.11 4.25
N ALA A 14 4.21 -0.58 5.42
CA ALA A 14 4.24 -1.40 6.64
C ALA A 14 2.88 -2.04 6.92
N ALA A 15 1.79 -1.30 6.70
CA ALA A 15 0.44 -1.84 6.89
C ALA A 15 0.15 -2.95 5.88
N LEU A 16 0.55 -2.78 4.62
CA LEU A 16 0.38 -3.81 3.59
C LEU A 16 1.12 -5.09 3.97
N LEU A 17 2.34 -4.96 4.47
CA LEU A 17 3.10 -6.14 4.91
C LEU A 17 2.41 -6.84 6.08
N ARG A 18 1.81 -6.08 7.00
CA ARG A 18 1.09 -6.69 8.14
C ARG A 18 -0.13 -7.48 7.70
N ILE A 19 -0.81 -7.07 6.63
CA ILE A 19 -2.01 -7.79 6.16
C ILE A 19 -1.68 -8.92 5.18
N GLY A 20 -0.40 -9.25 5.01
CA GLY A 20 0.00 -10.45 4.29
C GLY A 20 0.69 -10.23 2.97
N TRP A 21 0.93 -8.98 2.56
CA TRP A 21 1.69 -8.70 1.35
C TRP A 21 3.18 -8.88 1.62
N THR A 22 3.92 -9.34 0.61
CA THR A 22 5.36 -9.50 0.69
C THR A 22 6.00 -8.79 -0.50
N ILE A 23 7.24 -8.34 -0.34
CA ILE A 23 7.98 -7.71 -1.43
C ILE A 23 8.56 -8.83 -2.28
N LYS A 24 8.05 -8.95 -3.52
CA LYS A 24 8.51 -9.96 -4.47
C LYS A 24 9.77 -9.51 -5.17
N ARG A 25 9.85 -8.24 -5.54
CA ARG A 25 11.06 -7.63 -6.10
C ARG A 25 10.98 -6.12 -5.94
N GLN A 26 12.13 -5.49 -6.03
CA GLN A 26 12.23 -4.04 -5.85
C GLN A 26 13.26 -3.48 -6.82
N SER A 27 12.92 -2.35 -7.43
CA SER A 27 13.81 -1.59 -8.30
C SER A 27 13.58 -0.11 -7.97
N GLY A 28 14.54 0.51 -7.27
CA GLY A 28 14.36 1.87 -6.78
C GLY A 28 13.16 1.95 -5.84
N SER A 29 12.25 2.88 -6.10
CA SER A 29 11.03 3.03 -5.32
C SER A 29 9.89 2.12 -5.79
N HIS A 30 10.10 1.35 -6.87
CA HIS A 30 9.10 0.41 -7.37
C HIS A 30 9.23 -0.92 -6.65
N ARG A 31 8.24 -1.26 -5.86
CA ARG A 31 8.19 -2.53 -5.13
C ARG A 31 7.01 -3.32 -5.65
N THR A 32 7.29 -4.49 -6.23
CA THR A 32 6.22 -5.41 -6.63
C THR A 32 5.87 -6.27 -5.43
N LEU A 33 4.63 -6.16 -4.98
CA LEU A 33 4.13 -6.88 -3.82
C LEU A 33 3.28 -8.06 -4.28
N SER A 34 3.34 -9.15 -3.53
CA SER A 34 2.52 -10.33 -3.82
C SER A 34 1.83 -10.81 -2.54
N ARG A 35 0.67 -11.44 -2.74
CA ARG A 35 -0.10 -12.05 -1.67
C ARG A 35 -0.88 -13.22 -2.26
N PRO A 36 -0.91 -14.40 -1.60
CA PRO A 36 -1.67 -15.54 -2.12
C PRO A 36 -3.14 -15.18 -2.35
N GLY A 37 -3.65 -15.52 -3.52
CA GLY A 37 -5.04 -15.25 -3.89
C GLY A 37 -5.30 -13.86 -4.45
N TRP A 38 -4.27 -13.02 -4.59
CA TRP A 38 -4.40 -11.66 -5.10
C TRP A 38 -3.45 -11.45 -6.28
N PRO A 39 -3.84 -10.61 -7.26
CA PRO A 39 -2.89 -10.19 -8.27
C PRO A 39 -1.76 -9.38 -7.67
N ASP A 40 -0.57 -9.45 -8.27
CA ASP A 40 0.55 -8.63 -7.82
C ASP A 40 0.20 -7.16 -7.87
N PHE A 41 0.72 -6.41 -6.92
CA PHE A 41 0.48 -4.96 -6.82
C PHE A 41 1.80 -4.22 -6.79
N VAL A 42 1.95 -3.19 -7.64
CA VAL A 42 3.14 -2.36 -7.67
C VAL A 42 2.95 -1.15 -6.78
N PHE A 43 3.77 -1.05 -5.75
CA PHE A 43 3.78 0.08 -4.82
C PHE A 43 4.95 0.98 -5.18
N ALA A 44 4.68 2.10 -5.87
CA ALA A 44 5.69 2.95 -6.48
C ALA A 44 5.73 4.33 -5.82
N PHE A 45 5.97 4.36 -4.51
CA PHE A 45 6.03 5.59 -3.74
C PHE A 45 7.32 5.64 -2.94
N HIS A 46 7.91 6.83 -2.82
CA HIS A 46 9.06 7.05 -1.93
C HIS A 46 8.60 7.02 -0.48
N ASP A 47 9.44 6.52 0.41
CA ASP A 47 9.08 6.29 1.81
C ASP A 47 8.52 7.52 2.52
N GLY A 48 9.08 8.69 2.24
CA GLY A 48 8.64 9.95 2.85
C GLY A 48 7.48 10.62 2.15
N GLU A 49 7.03 10.08 1.04
CA GLU A 49 5.95 10.68 0.25
C GLU A 49 4.61 10.52 0.98
N GLU A 50 3.82 11.59 0.97
CA GLU A 50 2.49 11.53 1.60
C GLU A 50 1.46 11.05 0.58
N ILE A 51 0.66 10.07 0.98
CA ILE A 51 -0.39 9.50 0.15
C ILE A 51 -1.73 9.99 0.68
N GLY A 52 -2.48 10.69 -0.18
CA GLY A 52 -3.77 11.25 0.20
C GLY A 52 -4.91 10.24 0.15
N PRO A 53 -6.11 10.66 0.61
CA PRO A 53 -7.25 9.75 0.75
C PRO A 53 -7.69 9.10 -0.57
N SER A 54 -7.68 9.84 -1.68
CA SER A 54 -8.12 9.29 -2.96
C SER A 54 -7.22 8.15 -3.42
N MET A 55 -5.90 8.34 -3.29
CA MET A 55 -4.97 7.30 -3.68
C MET A 55 -5.03 6.11 -2.73
N LEU A 56 -5.21 6.37 -1.42
CA LEU A 56 -5.38 5.29 -0.44
C LEU A 56 -6.58 4.42 -0.76
N ALA A 57 -7.69 5.04 -1.18
CA ALA A 57 -8.87 4.29 -1.59
C ALA A 57 -8.59 3.40 -2.79
N ARG A 58 -7.79 3.88 -3.75
CA ARG A 58 -7.39 3.07 -4.90
C ARG A 58 -6.50 1.90 -4.50
N ILE A 59 -5.54 2.16 -3.61
CA ILE A 59 -4.67 1.10 -3.09
C ILE A 59 -5.51 0.05 -2.38
N ALA A 60 -6.49 0.49 -1.60
CA ALA A 60 -7.37 -0.42 -0.85
C ALA A 60 -8.11 -1.38 -1.75
N LYS A 61 -8.60 -0.91 -2.89
CA LYS A 61 -9.33 -1.77 -3.84
C LYS A 61 -8.47 -2.91 -4.37
N ARG A 62 -7.16 -2.69 -4.47
CA ARG A 62 -6.24 -3.66 -5.03
C ARG A 62 -5.58 -4.54 -3.99
N THR A 63 -5.64 -4.17 -2.72
CA THR A 63 -4.83 -4.81 -1.68
C THR A 63 -5.63 -5.32 -0.50
N GLY A 64 -6.88 -4.88 -0.35
CA GLY A 64 -7.67 -5.21 0.84
C GLY A 64 -7.31 -4.39 2.06
N LEU A 65 -6.48 -3.34 1.89
CA LEU A 65 -6.14 -2.45 3.00
C LEU A 65 -7.39 -1.74 3.51
N THR A 66 -7.48 -1.55 4.83
CA THR A 66 -8.57 -0.79 5.45
C THR A 66 -7.99 0.38 6.26
N PRO A 67 -8.80 1.42 6.55
CA PRO A 67 -8.30 2.52 7.37
C PRO A 67 -7.79 2.09 8.73
N ASN A 68 -8.36 1.02 9.29
CA ASN A 68 -7.93 0.50 10.59
C ASN A 68 -6.54 -0.12 10.56
N ASP A 69 -6.01 -0.41 9.39
CA ASP A 69 -4.68 -0.99 9.24
C ASP A 69 -3.56 0.08 9.36
N LEU A 70 -3.94 1.34 9.27
CA LEU A 70 -2.98 2.46 9.33
C LEU A 70 -2.78 3.02 10.73
#